data_92c2d8a3cea7bc9deef5b0b48367fc1c
#
_entry.id   92c2d8a3cea7bc9deef5b0b48367fc1c
#
_cell.length_a   1.000
_cell.length_b   1.000
_cell.length_c   1.000
_cell.angle_alpha   90.00
_cell.angle_beta   90.00
_cell.angle_gamma   90.00
#
_symmetry.space_group_name_H-M   'P 1'
#
loop_
_entity.id
_entity.type
_entity.pdbx_description
1 polymer ?
#
loop_
_entity_poly.entity_id
_entity_poly.type
_entity_poly.pdbx_seq_one_letter_code
_entity_poly.pdbx_strand_id
1 'polypeptide(L)'
;TTGTIVLDGKPFAPANPQDAARAGLTIVFQELSLCNNMTVAENILATREPSRGGFINDKALVRKAGELVKELGLPVSVTDQVGDLSIAQRQLVEIAKGLSIDAKVVILDEPTSSLSDSEAEILFKIIGRLKAKGVAIIYISHRMEEIMQLSDDITVVRDGTYITTRDKTEVT
;
A
#
# COMPACT_ATOMS: atom_id res chain seq x y z
N THR A 1 3.84 0.38 25.17
CA THR A 1 3.15 1.44 24.40
C THR A 1 1.70 1.50 24.84
N THR A 2 1.20 2.68 25.12
CA THR A 2 -0.20 2.92 25.51
C THR A 2 -0.83 3.87 24.50
N GLY A 3 -2.12 3.72 24.25
CA GLY A 3 -2.86 4.56 23.32
C GLY A 3 -4.16 3.89 22.89
N THR A 4 -5.01 4.64 22.21
CA THR A 4 -6.26 4.13 21.63
C THR A 4 -6.30 4.44 20.15
N ILE A 5 -6.77 3.48 19.36
CA ILE A 5 -7.03 3.68 17.93
C ILE A 5 -8.54 3.68 17.74
N VAL A 6 -9.03 4.60 16.95
CA VAL A 6 -10.43 4.69 16.55
C VAL A 6 -10.51 4.59 15.02
N LEU A 7 -11.32 3.67 14.51
CA LEU A 7 -11.58 3.48 13.09
C LEU A 7 -13.10 3.59 12.85
N ASP A 8 -13.52 4.46 11.96
CA ASP A 8 -14.95 4.74 11.68
C ASP A 8 -15.75 5.09 12.97
N GLY A 9 -15.15 5.86 13.88
CA GLY A 9 -15.79 6.27 15.13
C GLY A 9 -15.89 5.18 16.20
N LYS A 10 -15.30 3.99 15.98
CA LYS A 10 -15.33 2.86 16.93
C LYS A 10 -13.93 2.54 17.43
N PRO A 11 -13.79 2.12 18.71
CA PRO A 11 -12.53 1.62 19.21
C PRO A 11 -12.02 0.47 18.35
N PHE A 12 -10.74 0.53 17.97
CA PHE A 12 -10.10 -0.45 17.10
C PHE A 12 -8.88 -1.05 17.80
N ALA A 13 -8.95 -2.34 18.10
CA ALA A 13 -7.90 -3.09 18.79
C ALA A 13 -7.78 -4.49 18.14
N PRO A 14 -7.18 -4.61 16.95
CA PRO A 14 -7.04 -5.89 16.26
C PRO A 14 -6.11 -6.81 17.04
N ALA A 15 -6.48 -8.10 17.17
CA ALA A 15 -5.67 -9.09 17.85
C ALA A 15 -4.47 -9.55 17.00
N ASN A 16 -4.58 -9.41 15.67
CA ASN A 16 -3.58 -9.86 14.72
C ASN A 16 -3.69 -9.05 13.39
N PRO A 17 -2.70 -9.15 12.48
CA PRO A 17 -2.73 -8.45 11.19
C PRO A 17 -3.92 -8.80 10.30
N GLN A 18 -4.44 -10.03 10.40
CA GLN A 18 -5.60 -10.45 9.60
C GLN A 18 -6.89 -9.73 10.03
N ASP A 19 -7.06 -9.49 11.34
CA ASP A 19 -8.19 -8.72 11.84
C ASP A 19 -8.10 -7.26 11.39
N ALA A 20 -6.88 -6.68 11.35
CA ALA A 20 -6.65 -5.35 10.82
C ALA A 20 -7.02 -5.28 9.32
N ALA A 21 -6.57 -6.25 8.53
CA ALA A 21 -6.89 -6.33 7.11
C ALA A 21 -8.40 -6.48 6.84
N ARG A 22 -9.11 -7.30 7.65
CA ARG A 22 -10.58 -7.44 7.55
C ARG A 22 -11.33 -6.14 7.88
N ALA A 23 -10.77 -5.30 8.74
CA ALA A 23 -11.33 -3.99 9.04
C ALA A 23 -11.01 -2.92 7.98
N GLY A 24 -10.22 -3.27 6.95
CA GLY A 24 -9.83 -2.38 5.87
C GLY A 24 -8.53 -1.60 6.14
N LEU A 25 -7.69 -2.05 7.08
CA LEU A 25 -6.37 -1.46 7.31
C LEU A 25 -5.30 -2.34 6.67
N THR A 26 -4.46 -1.75 5.81
CA THR A 26 -3.30 -2.42 5.21
C THR A 26 -2.03 -1.64 5.46
N ILE A 27 -0.92 -2.36 5.52
CA ILE A 27 0.40 -1.77 5.65
C ILE A 27 1.31 -2.33 4.55
N VAL A 28 2.05 -1.44 3.90
CA VAL A 28 3.12 -1.76 2.97
C VAL A 28 4.42 -1.42 3.67
N PHE A 29 5.19 -2.45 3.98
CA PHE A 29 6.48 -2.32 4.66
C PHE A 29 7.59 -1.93 3.68
N GLN A 30 8.67 -1.39 4.20
CA GLN A 30 9.89 -1.10 3.47
C GLN A 30 10.51 -2.37 2.85
N GLU A 31 10.43 -3.52 3.56
CA GLU A 31 10.89 -4.80 3.06
C GLU A 31 9.84 -5.49 2.19
N LEU A 32 10.27 -5.96 1.00
CA LEU A 32 9.40 -6.66 0.07
C LEU A 32 9.05 -8.07 0.57
N SER A 33 7.77 -8.41 0.57
CA SER A 33 7.24 -9.72 0.97
C SER A 33 6.77 -10.57 -0.23
N LEU A 34 7.35 -10.32 -1.42
CA LEU A 34 6.97 -10.99 -2.66
C LEU A 34 7.70 -12.33 -2.85
N CYS A 35 7.00 -13.28 -3.46
CA CYS A 35 7.56 -14.55 -3.88
C CYS A 35 8.11 -14.43 -5.30
N ASN A 36 9.44 -14.49 -5.46
CA ASN A 36 10.13 -14.27 -6.74
C ASN A 36 9.77 -15.30 -7.83
N ASN A 37 9.43 -16.52 -7.44
CA ASN A 37 9.06 -17.64 -8.33
C ASN A 37 7.56 -17.69 -8.68
N MET A 38 6.81 -16.68 -8.29
CA MET A 38 5.39 -16.52 -8.60
C MET A 38 5.19 -15.34 -9.55
N THR A 39 4.08 -15.38 -10.28
CA THR A 39 3.69 -14.26 -11.16
C THR A 39 3.21 -13.05 -10.35
N VAL A 40 3.13 -11.89 -11.01
CA VAL A 40 2.55 -10.67 -10.44
C VAL A 40 1.13 -10.93 -9.97
N ALA A 41 0.30 -11.65 -10.76
CA ALA A 41 -1.08 -11.97 -10.39
C ALA A 41 -1.16 -12.81 -9.10
N GLU A 42 -0.34 -13.84 -9.00
CA GLU A 42 -0.28 -14.71 -7.82
C GLU A 42 0.18 -13.97 -6.58
N ASN A 43 1.17 -13.08 -6.71
CA ASN A 43 1.64 -12.25 -5.61
C ASN A 43 0.57 -11.26 -5.13
N ILE A 44 -0.08 -10.53 -6.05
CA ILE A 44 -1.12 -9.54 -5.71
C ILE A 44 -2.28 -10.18 -4.96
N LEU A 45 -2.72 -11.37 -5.36
CA LEU A 45 -3.87 -12.05 -4.79
C LEU A 45 -3.50 -13.19 -3.84
N ALA A 46 -2.23 -13.29 -3.42
CA ALA A 46 -1.77 -14.32 -2.49
C ALA A 46 -2.69 -14.43 -1.26
N THR A 47 -3.06 -15.65 -0.90
CA THR A 47 -4.00 -16.00 0.19
C THR A 47 -5.47 -15.58 -0.05
N ARG A 48 -5.79 -15.01 -1.21
CA ARG A 48 -7.13 -14.53 -1.61
C ARG A 48 -7.47 -14.91 -3.05
N GLU A 49 -6.84 -15.96 -3.52
CA GLU A 49 -7.00 -16.46 -4.88
C GLU A 49 -8.46 -16.85 -5.14
N PRO A 50 -9.05 -16.42 -6.26
CA PRO A 50 -10.37 -16.90 -6.66
C PRO A 50 -10.36 -18.42 -6.78
N SER A 51 -11.20 -19.10 -6.02
CA SER A 51 -11.27 -20.56 -6.02
C SER A 51 -12.66 -21.06 -6.34
N ARG A 52 -12.75 -22.25 -6.95
CA ARG A 52 -13.99 -22.97 -7.21
C ARG A 52 -13.78 -24.45 -6.92
N GLY A 53 -14.54 -24.99 -6.00
CA GLY A 53 -14.46 -26.41 -5.62
C GLY A 53 -13.10 -26.80 -5.03
N GLY A 54 -12.38 -25.88 -4.36
CA GLY A 54 -11.05 -26.12 -3.76
C GLY A 54 -9.87 -25.94 -4.72
N PHE A 55 -10.12 -25.62 -6.00
CA PHE A 55 -9.07 -25.34 -6.99
C PHE A 55 -9.01 -23.85 -7.31
N ILE A 56 -7.81 -23.31 -7.51
CA ILE A 56 -7.59 -21.93 -7.94
C ILE A 56 -8.14 -21.76 -9.36
N ASN A 57 -8.83 -20.65 -9.59
CA ASN A 57 -9.31 -20.28 -10.91
C ASN A 57 -8.35 -19.27 -11.54
N ASP A 58 -7.36 -19.77 -12.28
CA ASP A 58 -6.29 -18.95 -12.88
C ASP A 58 -6.83 -17.84 -13.79
N LYS A 59 -7.89 -18.11 -14.57
CA LYS A 59 -8.49 -17.10 -15.44
C LYS A 59 -9.10 -15.94 -14.63
N ALA A 60 -9.75 -16.25 -13.52
CA ALA A 60 -10.31 -15.25 -12.64
C ALA A 60 -9.22 -14.48 -11.86
N LEU A 61 -8.15 -15.19 -11.48
CA LEU A 61 -6.97 -14.61 -10.82
C LEU A 61 -6.29 -13.60 -11.72
N VAL A 62 -5.92 -13.98 -12.94
CA VAL A 62 -5.28 -13.10 -13.94
C VAL A 62 -6.16 -11.91 -14.27
N ARG A 63 -7.47 -12.12 -14.48
CA ARG A 63 -8.40 -11.03 -14.75
C ARG A 63 -8.46 -10.03 -13.60
N LYS A 64 -8.64 -10.50 -12.36
CA LYS A 64 -8.78 -9.64 -11.18
C LYS A 64 -7.51 -8.84 -10.88
N ALA A 65 -6.35 -9.48 -10.98
CA ALA A 65 -5.07 -8.79 -10.85
C ALA A 65 -4.85 -7.79 -11.99
N GLY A 66 -5.24 -8.15 -13.23
CA GLY A 66 -5.14 -7.28 -14.39
C GLY A 66 -5.99 -6.01 -14.30
N GLU A 67 -7.20 -6.13 -13.75
CA GLU A 67 -8.07 -4.99 -13.45
C GLU A 67 -7.38 -4.02 -12.49
N LEU A 68 -6.77 -4.53 -11.42
CA LEU A 68 -6.06 -3.72 -10.41
C LEU A 68 -4.78 -3.09 -10.99
N VAL A 69 -3.96 -3.85 -11.69
CA VAL A 69 -2.73 -3.35 -12.35
C VAL A 69 -3.05 -2.22 -13.32
N LYS A 70 -4.11 -2.38 -14.12
CA LYS A 70 -4.60 -1.35 -15.05
C LYS A 70 -5.14 -0.13 -14.31
N GLU A 71 -5.93 -0.32 -13.27
CA GLU A 71 -6.49 0.75 -12.44
C GLU A 71 -5.40 1.60 -11.81
N LEU A 72 -4.37 0.96 -11.26
CA LEU A 72 -3.22 1.63 -10.66
C LEU A 72 -2.23 2.20 -11.69
N GLY A 73 -2.31 1.75 -12.96
CA GLY A 73 -1.42 2.17 -14.03
C GLY A 73 0.01 1.66 -13.85
N LEU A 74 0.17 0.43 -13.36
CA LEU A 74 1.49 -0.15 -13.12
C LEU A 74 2.15 -0.60 -14.44
N PRO A 75 3.46 -0.36 -14.62
CA PRO A 75 4.20 -0.73 -15.83
C PRO A 75 4.69 -2.19 -15.77
N VAL A 76 3.79 -3.14 -15.48
CA VAL A 76 4.08 -4.58 -15.38
C VAL A 76 2.95 -5.40 -16.00
N SER A 77 3.27 -6.61 -16.49
CA SER A 77 2.26 -7.59 -16.87
C SER A 77 1.92 -8.49 -15.68
N VAL A 78 0.65 -8.85 -15.55
CA VAL A 78 0.21 -9.77 -14.49
C VAL A 78 0.76 -11.18 -14.62
N THR A 79 1.27 -11.54 -15.79
CA THR A 79 1.92 -12.84 -16.09
C THR A 79 3.43 -12.80 -15.93
N ASP A 80 4.03 -11.64 -15.70
CA ASP A 80 5.48 -11.55 -15.49
C ASP A 80 5.85 -12.25 -14.19
N GLN A 81 7.00 -12.92 -14.18
CA GLN A 81 7.60 -13.47 -12.96
C GLN A 81 8.14 -12.31 -12.10
N VAL A 82 7.81 -12.29 -10.82
CA VAL A 82 8.29 -11.23 -9.92
C VAL A 82 9.81 -11.21 -9.85
N GLY A 83 10.46 -12.38 -9.98
CA GLY A 83 11.92 -12.49 -10.02
C GLY A 83 12.60 -11.71 -11.13
N ASP A 84 11.91 -11.50 -12.26
CA ASP A 84 12.45 -10.81 -13.44
C ASP A 84 12.23 -9.28 -13.41
N LEU A 85 11.44 -8.80 -12.45
CA LEU A 85 11.13 -7.39 -12.31
C LEU A 85 12.29 -6.59 -11.67
N SER A 86 12.42 -5.32 -12.03
CA SER A 86 13.27 -4.38 -11.30
C SER A 86 12.82 -4.22 -9.84
N ILE A 87 13.70 -3.74 -8.97
CA ILE A 87 13.38 -3.47 -7.57
C ILE A 87 12.17 -2.51 -7.48
N ALA A 88 12.16 -1.46 -8.29
CA ALA A 88 11.08 -0.49 -8.33
C ALA A 88 9.75 -1.09 -8.79
N GLN A 89 9.75 -1.95 -9.82
CA GLN A 89 8.55 -2.66 -10.24
C GLN A 89 8.02 -3.59 -9.14
N ARG A 90 8.91 -4.29 -8.44
CA ARG A 90 8.54 -5.12 -7.27
C ARG A 90 7.90 -4.27 -6.18
N GLN A 91 8.44 -3.08 -5.87
CA GLN A 91 7.86 -2.15 -4.91
C GLN A 91 6.41 -1.76 -5.30
N LEU A 92 6.18 -1.44 -6.57
CA LEU A 92 4.84 -1.14 -7.07
C LEU A 92 3.89 -2.35 -6.99
N VAL A 93 4.40 -3.57 -7.22
CA VAL A 93 3.62 -4.82 -7.04
C VAL A 93 3.28 -5.07 -5.57
N GLU A 94 4.21 -4.82 -4.63
CA GLU A 94 3.94 -4.92 -3.18
C GLU A 94 2.83 -3.95 -2.76
N ILE A 95 2.86 -2.71 -3.26
CA ILE A 95 1.80 -1.73 -3.04
C ILE A 95 0.47 -2.23 -3.61
N ALA A 96 0.45 -2.75 -4.84
CA ALA A 96 -0.76 -3.33 -5.44
C ALA A 96 -1.30 -4.50 -4.63
N LYS A 97 -0.44 -5.36 -4.09
CA LYS A 97 -0.81 -6.45 -3.18
C LYS A 97 -1.50 -5.92 -1.92
N GLY A 98 -0.96 -4.88 -1.29
CA GLY A 98 -1.59 -4.21 -0.15
C GLY A 98 -2.95 -3.59 -0.50
N LEU A 99 -3.09 -3.03 -1.71
CA LEU A 99 -4.30 -2.39 -2.20
C LEU A 99 -5.35 -3.36 -2.78
N SER A 100 -5.02 -4.63 -2.93
CA SER A 100 -5.94 -5.65 -3.46
C SER A 100 -7.06 -6.04 -2.48
N ILE A 101 -7.03 -5.52 -1.26
CA ILE A 101 -8.14 -5.50 -0.32
C ILE A 101 -8.91 -4.19 -0.49
N ASP A 102 -10.16 -4.18 -0.03
CA ASP A 102 -10.97 -2.95 0.03
C ASP A 102 -10.51 -2.11 1.24
N ALA A 103 -9.37 -1.43 1.04
CA ALA A 103 -8.69 -0.71 2.10
C ALA A 103 -9.38 0.62 2.40
N LYS A 104 -9.63 0.90 3.68
CA LYS A 104 -10.06 2.21 4.21
C LYS A 104 -8.86 3.05 4.64
N VAL A 105 -7.83 2.40 5.14
CA VAL A 105 -6.58 3.01 5.61
C VAL A 105 -5.41 2.24 5.03
N VAL A 106 -4.49 2.96 4.40
CA VAL A 106 -3.23 2.41 3.86
C VAL A 106 -2.07 3.08 4.56
N ILE A 107 -1.20 2.30 5.15
CA ILE A 107 0.06 2.76 5.77
C ILE A 107 1.19 2.42 4.80
N LEU A 108 1.97 3.41 4.42
CA LEU A 108 3.13 3.29 3.54
C LEU A 108 4.38 3.68 4.33
N ASP A 109 5.26 2.72 4.58
CA ASP A 109 6.48 2.92 5.36
C ASP A 109 7.69 3.03 4.42
N GLU A 110 8.20 4.25 4.25
CA GLU A 110 9.29 4.63 3.34
C GLU A 110 9.19 4.02 1.92
N PRO A 111 8.04 4.15 1.25
CA PRO A 111 7.74 3.39 0.04
C PRO A 111 8.58 3.81 -1.19
N THR A 112 9.29 4.93 -1.11
CA THR A 112 10.13 5.47 -2.19
C THR A 112 11.62 5.19 -2.01
N SER A 113 12.03 4.49 -0.95
CA SER A 113 13.45 4.27 -0.61
C SER A 113 14.26 3.59 -1.74
N SER A 114 13.62 2.82 -2.60
CA SER A 114 14.22 2.10 -3.74
C SER A 114 13.74 2.59 -5.10
N LEU A 115 12.99 3.70 -5.16
CA LEU A 115 12.41 4.24 -6.39
C LEU A 115 13.24 5.41 -6.92
N SER A 116 13.36 5.51 -8.25
CA SER A 116 13.76 6.74 -8.92
C SER A 116 12.65 7.80 -8.83
N ASP A 117 12.97 9.06 -9.09
CA ASP A 117 11.99 10.16 -9.05
C ASP A 117 10.81 9.92 -10.00
N SER A 118 11.07 9.36 -11.20
CA SER A 118 10.02 9.02 -12.17
C SER A 118 9.09 7.89 -11.69
N GLU A 119 9.62 6.95 -10.91
CA GLU A 119 8.85 5.86 -10.32
C GLU A 119 8.08 6.31 -9.08
N ALA A 120 8.67 7.21 -8.28
CA ALA A 120 7.98 7.85 -7.17
C ALA A 120 6.74 8.65 -7.65
N GLU A 121 6.85 9.33 -8.80
CA GLU A 121 5.71 10.02 -9.42
C GLU A 121 4.55 9.06 -9.79
N ILE A 122 4.83 7.82 -10.17
CA ILE A 122 3.78 6.81 -10.39
C ILE A 122 3.08 6.50 -9.07
N LEU A 123 3.83 6.30 -7.99
CA LEU A 123 3.29 6.07 -6.66
C LEU A 123 2.44 7.26 -6.19
N PHE A 124 2.90 8.49 -6.39
CA PHE A 124 2.15 9.70 -6.00
C PHE A 124 0.82 9.82 -6.73
N LYS A 125 0.77 9.46 -8.02
CA LYS A 125 -0.49 9.36 -8.77
C LYS A 125 -1.43 8.30 -8.22
N ILE A 126 -0.89 7.15 -7.78
CA ILE A 126 -1.68 6.10 -7.12
C ILE A 126 -2.27 6.63 -5.81
N ILE A 127 -1.46 7.27 -4.97
CA ILE A 127 -1.89 7.89 -3.70
C ILE A 127 -3.01 8.91 -3.97
N GLY A 128 -2.84 9.79 -4.96
CA GLY A 128 -3.86 10.76 -5.34
C GLY A 128 -5.19 10.12 -5.73
N ARG A 129 -5.16 9.01 -6.48
CA ARG A 129 -6.38 8.25 -6.84
C ARG A 129 -7.05 7.62 -5.61
N LEU A 130 -6.27 7.09 -4.67
CA LEU A 130 -6.79 6.51 -3.43
C LEU A 130 -7.44 7.58 -2.54
N LYS A 131 -6.78 8.73 -2.37
CA LYS A 131 -7.35 9.88 -1.65
C LYS A 131 -8.68 10.32 -2.29
N ALA A 132 -8.74 10.39 -3.62
CA ALA A 132 -9.97 10.74 -4.34
C ALA A 132 -11.11 9.72 -4.13
N LYS A 133 -10.80 8.47 -3.79
CA LYS A 133 -11.77 7.43 -3.40
C LYS A 133 -12.13 7.45 -1.91
N GLY A 134 -11.58 8.36 -1.14
CA GLY A 134 -11.83 8.48 0.30
C GLY A 134 -10.99 7.53 1.16
N VAL A 135 -9.95 6.93 0.61
CA VAL A 135 -9.01 6.11 1.39
C VAL A 135 -8.09 7.02 2.20
N ALA A 136 -7.99 6.80 3.50
CA ALA A 136 -7.04 7.48 4.35
C ALA A 136 -5.62 6.91 4.16
N ILE A 137 -4.63 7.80 4.02
CA ILE A 137 -3.23 7.40 3.81
C ILE A 137 -2.39 7.87 5.00
N ILE A 138 -1.62 6.96 5.59
CA ILE A 138 -0.55 7.28 6.51
C ILE A 138 0.75 7.05 5.76
N TYR A 139 1.45 8.15 5.46
CA TYR A 139 2.69 8.13 4.68
C TYR A 139 3.87 8.45 5.59
N ILE A 140 4.77 7.48 5.77
CA ILE A 140 5.96 7.63 6.61
C ILE A 140 7.15 7.86 5.67
N SER A 141 7.82 8.98 5.81
CA SER A 141 9.01 9.33 5.04
C SER A 141 9.88 10.31 5.82
N HIS A 142 11.17 10.34 5.52
CA HIS A 142 12.10 11.37 5.97
C HIS A 142 12.39 12.42 4.87
N ARG A 143 11.82 12.27 3.68
CA ARG A 143 11.97 13.17 2.53
C ARG A 143 10.91 14.26 2.57
N MET A 144 11.32 15.47 2.97
CA MET A 144 10.38 16.60 3.14
C MET A 144 9.63 16.97 1.87
N GLU A 145 10.26 16.83 0.69
CA GLU A 145 9.62 17.13 -0.60
C GLU A 145 8.38 16.25 -0.83
N GLU A 146 8.48 14.94 -0.54
CA GLU A 146 7.36 14.01 -0.66
C GLU A 146 6.25 14.33 0.33
N ILE A 147 6.63 14.60 1.60
CA ILE A 147 5.70 14.96 2.65
C ILE A 147 4.91 16.21 2.25
N MET A 148 5.61 17.25 1.79
CA MET A 148 4.99 18.51 1.36
C MET A 148 4.11 18.32 0.11
N GLN A 149 4.41 17.38 -0.75
CA GLN A 149 3.59 17.09 -1.95
C GLN A 149 2.31 16.34 -1.60
N LEU A 150 2.37 15.34 -0.72
CA LEU A 150 1.31 14.35 -0.53
C LEU A 150 0.38 14.62 0.65
N SER A 151 0.90 15.20 1.75
CA SER A 151 0.17 15.29 3.01
C SER A 151 -0.88 16.40 3.01
N ASP A 152 -1.87 16.24 3.85
CA ASP A 152 -2.80 17.26 4.30
C ASP A 152 -2.37 17.74 5.70
N ASP A 153 -2.10 16.78 6.61
CA ASP A 153 -1.55 17.00 7.95
C ASP A 153 -0.17 16.37 8.08
N ILE A 154 0.72 16.98 8.84
CA ILE A 154 2.08 16.50 9.11
C ILE A 154 2.24 16.26 10.60
N THR A 155 2.52 15.01 10.97
CA THR A 155 2.83 14.62 12.34
C THR A 155 4.33 14.34 12.49
N VAL A 156 4.96 14.98 13.46
CA VAL A 156 6.36 14.76 13.81
C VAL A 156 6.45 13.86 15.02
N VAL A 157 7.19 12.76 14.86
CA VAL A 157 7.54 11.81 15.93
C VAL A 157 9.06 11.78 16.05
N ARG A 158 9.58 11.82 17.27
CA ARG A 158 11.01 11.72 17.56
C ARG A 158 11.24 10.78 18.74
N ASP A 159 12.16 9.83 18.57
CA ASP A 159 12.53 8.83 19.61
C ASP A 159 11.30 8.13 20.21
N GLY A 160 10.33 7.78 19.35
CA GLY A 160 9.05 7.14 19.75
C GLY A 160 8.07 8.07 20.49
N THR A 161 8.37 9.38 20.55
CA THR A 161 7.53 10.38 21.24
C THR A 161 6.87 11.30 20.23
N TYR A 162 5.57 11.51 20.38
CA TYR A 162 4.82 12.52 19.63
C TYR A 162 5.31 13.94 19.99
N ILE A 163 5.59 14.75 18.98
CA ILE A 163 6.04 16.12 19.15
C ILE A 163 4.92 17.10 18.78
N THR A 164 4.40 17.02 17.57
CA THR A 164 3.35 17.93 17.08
C THR A 164 2.64 17.35 15.86
N THR A 165 1.42 17.84 15.60
CA THR A 165 0.73 17.71 14.31
C THR A 165 0.37 19.11 13.84
N ARG A 166 0.58 19.38 12.56
CA ARG A 166 0.27 20.64 11.90
C ARG A 166 -0.41 20.38 10.57
N ASP A 167 -1.32 21.26 10.21
CA ASP A 167 -1.78 21.36 8.82
C ASP A 167 -0.59 21.72 7.92
N LYS A 168 -0.53 21.13 6.74
CA LYS A 168 0.55 21.37 5.76
C LYS A 168 0.78 22.85 5.48
N THR A 169 -0.30 23.64 5.46
CA THR A 169 -0.23 25.08 5.16
C THR A 169 0.46 25.91 6.25
N GLU A 170 0.62 25.32 7.45
CA GLU A 170 1.32 25.95 8.59
C GLU A 170 2.82 25.61 8.63
N VAL A 171 3.28 24.72 7.74
CA VAL A 171 4.67 24.26 7.68
C VAL A 171 5.37 24.97 6.54
N THR A 172 6.42 25.73 6.88
CA THR A 172 7.28 26.50 5.93
C THR A 172 8.68 25.97 5.92
#